data_800044a7d1797522e328a86a0c316881
#
_entry.id   800044a7d1797522e328a86a0c316881
#
_cell.length_a   1.000
_cell.length_b   1.000
_cell.length_c   1.000
_cell.angle_alpha   90.00
_cell.angle_beta   90.00
_cell.angle_gamma   90.00
#
_symmetry.space_group_name_H-M   'P 1'
#
loop_
_entity.id
_entity.type
_entity.pdbx_description
1 polymer ?
#
loop_
_entity_poly.entity_id
_entity_poly.type
_entity_poly.pdbx_seq_one_letter_code
_entity_poly.pdbx_strand_id
1 'polypeptide(L)'
;MKRKLGLIAGLLMLAVVIAFLISSCATIYHGYFMRGSIIEAYDSDVYLCIGSKDGATVGQELDVHKIISVSTGKRPTFERIHTGKVRITEIIDVHFAKAKVISGKAEKHNIVELAAR
;
A
#
# COMPACT_ATOMS: atom_id res chain seq x y z
N MET A 1 -41.59 32.49 -7.46
CA MET A 1 -40.25 32.49 -8.09
C MET A 1 -39.10 32.34 -7.10
N LYS A 2 -39.15 33.00 -5.93
CA LYS A 2 -38.06 32.94 -4.92
C LYS A 2 -37.88 31.55 -4.29
N ARG A 3 -38.94 30.73 -4.16
CA ARG A 3 -38.87 29.35 -3.60
C ARG A 3 -38.17 28.37 -4.50
N LYS A 4 -38.31 28.46 -5.84
CA LYS A 4 -37.68 27.59 -6.80
C LYS A 4 -36.17 27.86 -6.93
N LEU A 5 -35.73 29.08 -6.83
CA LEU A 5 -34.31 29.45 -6.84
C LEU A 5 -33.56 28.96 -5.61
N GLY A 6 -34.17 29.00 -4.42
CA GLY A 6 -33.58 28.43 -3.20
C GLY A 6 -33.43 26.93 -3.25
N LEU A 7 -34.41 26.22 -3.82
CA LEU A 7 -34.35 24.77 -4.01
C LEU A 7 -33.25 24.35 -4.98
N ILE A 8 -33.10 25.05 -6.10
CA ILE A 8 -32.08 24.78 -7.10
C ILE A 8 -30.68 25.07 -6.53
N ALA A 9 -30.52 26.16 -5.80
CA ALA A 9 -29.26 26.52 -5.14
C ALA A 9 -28.87 25.47 -4.07
N GLY A 10 -29.83 24.99 -3.29
CA GLY A 10 -29.63 23.95 -2.29
C GLY A 10 -29.22 22.61 -2.92
N LEU A 11 -29.87 22.22 -4.02
CA LEU A 11 -29.53 21.01 -4.77
C LEU A 11 -28.12 21.08 -5.40
N LEU A 12 -27.75 22.23 -5.95
CA LEU A 12 -26.42 22.45 -6.49
C LEU A 12 -25.32 22.38 -5.42
N MET A 13 -25.55 22.97 -4.25
CA MET A 13 -24.64 22.89 -3.12
C MET A 13 -24.47 21.45 -2.63
N LEU A 14 -25.56 20.72 -2.53
CA LEU A 14 -25.52 19.31 -2.14
C LEU A 14 -24.74 18.46 -3.15
N ALA A 15 -24.92 18.69 -4.43
CA ALA A 15 -24.20 17.99 -5.50
C ALA A 15 -22.69 18.26 -5.43
N VAL A 16 -22.27 19.49 -5.17
CA VAL A 16 -20.87 19.87 -5.03
C VAL A 16 -20.24 19.20 -3.80
N VAL A 17 -20.93 19.17 -2.67
CA VAL A 17 -20.47 18.51 -1.45
C VAL A 17 -20.29 17.00 -1.66
N ILE A 18 -21.23 16.34 -2.32
CA ILE A 18 -21.16 14.92 -2.65
C ILE A 18 -19.97 14.64 -3.60
N ALA A 19 -19.76 15.47 -4.60
CA ALA A 19 -18.64 15.35 -5.53
C ALA A 19 -17.28 15.46 -4.81
N PHE A 20 -17.15 16.36 -3.85
CA PHE A 20 -15.95 16.51 -3.02
C PHE A 20 -15.70 15.27 -2.13
N LEU A 21 -16.75 14.70 -1.56
CA LEU A 21 -16.64 13.50 -0.71
C LEU A 21 -16.19 12.28 -1.51
N ILE A 22 -16.63 12.14 -2.75
CA ILE A 22 -16.26 11.01 -3.63
C ILE A 22 -14.81 11.11 -4.08
N SER A 23 -14.32 12.30 -4.39
CA SER A 23 -12.94 12.49 -4.87
C SER A 23 -11.88 12.32 -3.79
N SER A 24 -12.20 12.52 -2.50
CA SER A 24 -11.22 12.37 -1.42
C SER A 24 -10.96 10.91 -1.02
N CYS A 25 -11.87 9.99 -1.28
CA CYS A 25 -11.72 8.57 -0.91
C CYS A 25 -10.66 7.83 -1.74
N ALA A 26 -10.50 8.15 -3.02
CA ALA A 26 -9.61 7.44 -3.93
C ALA A 26 -8.12 7.70 -3.61
N THR A 27 -7.76 8.91 -3.24
CA THR A 27 -6.37 9.32 -2.98
C THR A 27 -5.84 8.75 -1.66
N ILE A 28 -6.69 8.63 -0.65
CA ILE A 28 -6.33 8.10 0.68
C ILE A 28 -6.11 6.59 0.60
N TYR A 29 -6.90 5.88 -0.19
CA TYR A 29 -6.84 4.42 -0.30
C TYR A 29 -5.51 3.93 -0.87
N HIS A 30 -4.97 4.58 -1.89
CA HIS A 30 -3.69 4.19 -2.50
C HIS A 30 -2.47 4.52 -1.66
N GLY A 31 -2.52 5.54 -0.81
CA GLY A 31 -1.41 5.94 0.05
C GLY A 31 -1.22 5.08 1.30
N TYR A 32 -2.29 4.47 1.81
CA TYR A 32 -2.27 3.71 3.06
C TYR A 32 -2.08 2.21 2.89
N PHE A 33 -2.37 1.66 1.73
CA PHE A 33 -2.43 0.21 1.53
C PHE A 33 -1.47 -0.32 0.47
N MET A 34 -0.32 0.36 0.30
CA MET A 34 0.71 -0.19 -0.57
C MET A 34 1.24 -1.48 0.03
N ARG A 35 0.89 -2.59 -0.60
CA ARG A 35 1.27 -3.93 -0.18
C ARG A 35 1.71 -4.72 -1.40
N GLY A 36 2.77 -5.48 -1.24
CA GLY A 36 3.25 -6.37 -2.26
C GLY A 36 4.03 -7.52 -1.65
N SER A 37 4.72 -8.26 -2.47
CA SER A 37 5.55 -9.37 -2.03
C SER A 37 6.96 -9.25 -2.61
N ILE A 38 7.91 -9.90 -1.94
CA ILE A 38 9.27 -10.03 -2.45
C ILE A 38 9.28 -11.19 -3.44
N ILE A 39 9.64 -10.88 -4.69
CA ILE A 39 9.70 -11.87 -5.77
C ILE A 39 11.02 -12.61 -5.75
N GLU A 40 12.11 -11.89 -5.56
CA GLU A 40 13.47 -12.42 -5.47
C GLU A 40 14.26 -11.64 -4.43
N ALA A 41 15.20 -12.34 -3.79
CA ALA A 41 16.11 -11.75 -2.81
C ALA A 41 17.53 -12.23 -3.09
N TYR A 42 18.43 -11.27 -3.28
CA TYR A 42 19.86 -11.53 -3.52
C TYR A 42 20.66 -10.70 -2.51
N ASP A 43 21.18 -11.35 -1.47
CA ASP A 43 21.89 -10.68 -0.37
C ASP A 43 21.07 -9.54 0.24
N SER A 44 21.50 -8.29 0.04
CA SER A 44 20.80 -7.12 0.54
C SER A 44 19.82 -6.50 -0.46
N ASP A 45 19.80 -6.97 -1.71
CA ASP A 45 18.92 -6.47 -2.76
C ASP A 45 17.70 -7.36 -2.91
N VAL A 46 16.52 -6.75 -2.95
CA VAL A 46 15.26 -7.45 -3.12
C VAL A 46 14.46 -6.84 -4.27
N TYR A 47 13.72 -7.68 -4.95
CA TYR A 47 12.84 -7.29 -6.04
C TYR A 47 11.39 -7.44 -5.58
N LEU A 48 10.62 -6.37 -5.75
CA LEU A 48 9.26 -6.26 -5.23
C LEU A 48 8.26 -6.25 -6.38
N CYS A 49 7.08 -6.81 -6.16
CA CYS A 49 5.95 -6.71 -7.09
C CYS A 49 5.14 -5.41 -6.87
N ILE A 50 5.81 -4.36 -6.45
CA ILE A 50 5.25 -3.01 -6.32
C ILE A 50 6.00 -2.12 -7.30
N GLY A 51 5.28 -1.38 -8.13
CA GLY A 51 5.88 -0.48 -9.10
C GLY A 51 5.21 0.88 -9.12
N SER A 52 5.43 1.64 -10.18
CA SER A 52 4.87 2.99 -10.31
C SER A 52 3.34 3.01 -10.27
N LYS A 53 2.69 1.94 -10.74
CA LYS A 53 1.23 1.77 -10.68
C LYS A 53 0.69 1.81 -9.25
N ASP A 54 1.45 1.32 -8.30
CA ASP A 54 1.07 1.24 -6.89
C ASP A 54 1.46 2.48 -6.10
N GLY A 55 2.07 3.46 -6.75
CA GLY A 55 2.55 4.68 -6.13
C GLY A 55 3.93 4.56 -5.49
N ALA A 56 4.70 3.54 -5.87
CA ALA A 56 6.06 3.35 -5.36
C ALA A 56 6.99 4.47 -5.82
N THR A 57 7.81 4.95 -4.90
CA THR A 57 8.80 6.01 -5.18
C THR A 57 10.15 5.63 -4.57
N VAL A 58 11.22 6.09 -5.21
CA VAL A 58 12.58 5.89 -4.71
C VAL A 58 12.75 6.58 -3.35
N GLY A 59 13.38 5.90 -2.41
CA GLY A 59 13.58 6.39 -1.04
C GLY A 59 12.49 5.99 -0.05
N GLN A 60 11.39 5.44 -0.53
CA GLN A 60 10.28 4.99 0.30
C GLN A 60 10.66 3.73 1.09
N GLU A 61 10.31 3.71 2.37
CA GLU A 61 10.59 2.59 3.26
C GLU A 61 9.35 1.71 3.41
N LEU A 62 9.58 0.40 3.36
CA LEU A 62 8.54 -0.60 3.49
C LEU A 62 8.90 -1.58 4.60
N ASP A 63 7.92 -1.93 5.42
CA ASP A 63 8.07 -2.98 6.42
C ASP A 63 7.95 -4.35 5.78
N VAL A 64 8.81 -5.28 6.22
CA VAL A 64 8.82 -6.66 5.74
C VAL A 64 8.19 -7.56 6.78
N HIS A 65 7.23 -8.37 6.36
CA HIS A 65 6.54 -9.33 7.21
C HIS A 65 6.64 -10.73 6.62
N LYS A 66 6.90 -11.70 7.47
CA LYS A 66 6.84 -13.12 7.14
C LYS A 66 5.52 -13.68 7.63
N ILE A 67 4.86 -14.46 6.80
CA ILE A 67 3.65 -15.18 7.20
C ILE A 67 4.05 -16.57 7.63
N ILE A 68 3.71 -16.93 8.86
CA ILE A 68 3.92 -18.29 9.37
C ILE A 68 2.57 -18.95 9.61
N SER A 69 2.55 -20.27 9.40
CA SER A 69 1.38 -21.10 9.72
C SER A 69 1.55 -21.62 11.14
N VAL A 70 0.58 -21.33 11.99
CA VAL A 70 0.52 -21.85 13.35
C VAL A 70 -0.62 -22.87 13.39
N SER A 71 -0.26 -24.15 13.44
CA SER A 71 -1.24 -25.23 13.48
C SER A 71 -1.53 -25.60 14.94
N THR A 72 -2.60 -25.05 15.49
CA THR A 72 -3.16 -25.49 16.78
C THR A 72 -4.56 -26.03 16.53
N GLY A 73 -4.67 -27.34 16.21
CA GLY A 73 -5.93 -28.00 15.98
C GLY A 73 -6.27 -28.25 14.50
N LYS A 74 -7.57 -28.35 14.18
CA LYS A 74 -8.06 -28.77 12.86
C LYS A 74 -7.97 -27.72 11.75
N ARG A 75 -7.69 -26.45 12.08
CA ARG A 75 -7.58 -25.37 11.09
C ARG A 75 -6.26 -24.64 11.24
N PRO A 76 -5.51 -24.44 10.15
CA PRO A 76 -4.32 -23.60 10.21
C PRO A 76 -4.69 -22.14 10.44
N THR A 77 -4.00 -21.50 11.36
CA THR A 77 -4.03 -20.05 11.52
C THR A 77 -2.73 -19.46 11.00
N PHE A 78 -2.77 -18.22 10.53
CA PHE A 78 -1.62 -17.55 9.97
C PHE A 78 -1.28 -16.31 10.79
N GLU A 79 -0.02 -16.18 11.14
CA GLU A 79 0.49 -15.02 11.86
C GLU A 79 1.48 -14.25 10.98
N ARG A 80 1.47 -12.93 11.14
CA ARG A 80 2.39 -12.01 10.47
C ARG A 80 3.47 -11.61 11.46
N ILE A 81 4.71 -11.85 11.11
CA ILE A 81 5.86 -11.47 11.92
C ILE A 81 6.66 -10.42 11.17
N HIS A 82 6.91 -9.28 11.82
CA HIS A 82 7.79 -8.24 11.29
C HIS A 82 9.23 -8.76 11.32
N THR A 83 9.88 -8.82 10.16
CA THR A 83 11.23 -9.38 10.02
C THR A 83 12.28 -8.33 9.66
N GLY A 84 11.89 -7.23 9.07
CA GLY A 84 12.83 -6.22 8.63
C GLY A 84 12.18 -5.04 7.94
N LYS A 85 13.03 -4.24 7.31
CA LYS A 85 12.63 -3.05 6.56
C LYS A 85 13.49 -2.92 5.32
N VAL A 86 12.88 -2.51 4.22
CA VAL A 86 13.55 -2.27 2.94
C VAL A 86 13.29 -0.84 2.48
N ARG A 87 14.20 -0.31 1.69
CA ARG A 87 14.06 1.01 1.05
C ARG A 87 14.11 0.85 -0.45
N ILE A 88 13.15 1.43 -1.16
CA ILE A 88 13.11 1.39 -2.62
C ILE A 88 14.29 2.20 -3.18
N THR A 89 15.11 1.56 -3.99
CA THR A 89 16.29 2.17 -4.63
C THR A 89 16.06 2.48 -6.10
N GLU A 90 15.18 1.73 -6.76
CA GLU A 90 14.93 1.87 -8.19
C GLU A 90 13.50 1.41 -8.52
N ILE A 91 12.81 2.19 -9.34
CA ILE A 91 11.55 1.76 -9.94
C ILE A 91 11.89 1.14 -11.29
N ILE A 92 11.66 -0.17 -11.44
CA ILE A 92 11.98 -0.90 -12.66
C ILE A 92 10.94 -0.60 -13.74
N ASP A 93 9.66 -0.74 -13.40
CA ASP A 93 8.55 -0.46 -14.32
C ASP A 93 7.25 -0.20 -13.53
N VAL A 94 6.11 -0.30 -14.21
CA VAL A 94 4.80 -0.08 -13.60
C VAL A 94 4.44 -1.13 -12.54
N HIS A 95 5.05 -2.31 -12.59
CA HIS A 95 4.73 -3.43 -11.70
C HIS A 95 5.84 -3.81 -10.72
N PHE A 96 7.09 -3.44 -10.97
CA PHE A 96 8.23 -3.92 -10.22
C PHE A 96 9.15 -2.79 -9.75
N ALA A 97 9.76 -3.01 -8.60
CA ALA A 97 10.77 -2.12 -8.03
C ALA A 97 11.88 -2.93 -7.39
N LYS A 98 13.03 -2.31 -7.29
CA LYS A 98 14.18 -2.85 -6.56
C LYS A 98 14.33 -2.09 -5.25
N ALA A 99 14.61 -2.81 -4.18
CA ALA A 99 14.82 -2.25 -2.86
C ALA A 99 16.03 -2.85 -2.19
N LYS A 100 16.52 -2.17 -1.17
CA LYS A 100 17.65 -2.62 -0.37
C LYS A 100 17.20 -2.85 1.07
N VAL A 101 17.66 -3.93 1.69
CA VAL A 101 17.40 -4.22 3.10
C VAL A 101 18.17 -3.22 3.95
N ILE A 102 17.45 -2.45 4.77
CA ILE A 102 18.04 -1.46 5.67
C ILE A 102 18.07 -1.92 7.13
N SER A 103 17.23 -2.88 7.49
CA SER A 103 17.24 -3.51 8.81
C SER A 103 16.63 -4.90 8.74
N GLY A 104 17.04 -5.80 9.62
CA GLY A 104 16.52 -7.15 9.72
C GLY A 104 16.79 -8.01 8.49
N LYS A 105 15.82 -8.85 8.16
CA LYS A 105 15.91 -9.79 7.04
C LYS A 105 14.72 -9.65 6.10
N ALA A 106 14.97 -9.85 4.82
CA ALA A 106 13.96 -9.89 3.78
C ALA A 106 14.22 -11.11 2.88
N GLU A 107 13.25 -11.98 2.77
CA GLU A 107 13.35 -13.22 2.02
C GLU A 107 12.29 -13.28 0.93
N LYS A 108 12.52 -14.14 -0.06
CA LYS A 108 11.55 -14.43 -1.11
C LYS A 108 10.20 -14.85 -0.49
N HIS A 109 9.11 -14.36 -1.05
CA HIS A 109 7.73 -14.56 -0.61
C HIS A 109 7.29 -13.79 0.64
N ASN A 110 8.19 -13.05 1.27
CA ASN A 110 7.79 -12.15 2.35
C ASN A 110 6.90 -11.02 1.80
N ILE A 111 6.06 -10.49 2.66
CA ILE A 111 5.16 -9.38 2.32
C ILE A 111 5.85 -8.05 2.68
N VAL A 112 5.72 -7.08 1.81
CA VAL A 112 6.16 -5.71 2.06
C VAL A 112 4.95 -4.78 2.12
N GLU A 113 4.96 -3.87 3.08
CA GLU A 113 3.91 -2.88 3.28
C GLU A 113 4.52 -1.52 3.53
N LEU A 114 3.80 -0.47 3.13
CA LEU A 114 4.23 0.88 3.46
C LEU A 114 4.31 1.02 4.99
N ALA A 115 5.46 1.51 5.46
CA ALA A 115 5.68 1.69 6.89
C ALA A 115 4.64 2.65 7.46
N ALA A 116 3.97 2.24 8.54
CA ALA A 116 3.03 3.09 9.25
C ALA A 116 3.79 4.24 9.91
N ARG A 117 3.35 5.45 9.65
CA ARG A 117 3.90 6.64 10.30
C ARG A 117 3.07 7.03 11.51
#